data_fd9f0080987e4136687609d954e0325b
#
_entry.id   fd9f0080987e4136687609d954e0325b
#
_cell.length_a   1.000
_cell.length_b   1.000
_cell.length_c   1.000
_cell.angle_alpha   90.00
_cell.angle_beta   90.00
_cell.angle_gamma   90.00
#
_symmetry.space_group_name_H-M   'P 1'
#
loop_
_entity.id
_entity.type
_entity.pdbx_description
1 polymer ?
#
loop_
_entity_poly.entity_id
_entity_poly.type
_entity_poly.pdbx_seq_one_letter_code
_entity_poly.pdbx_strand_id
1 'polypeptide(L)'
;MTRYLIEIYTANRGDAVSRVRSDAATLALSPGLHYLRAIFVPADETCFHVVEGASADEVAAAADEARVSFERVAEAVEVSRPRHKEER
;
A
#
# COMPACT_ATOMS: atom_id res chain seq x y z
N MET A 1 1.67 12.32 9.50
CA MET A 1 2.22 10.96 9.54
C MET A 1 2.91 10.66 8.22
N THR A 2 3.89 9.81 8.27
CA THR A 2 4.65 9.42 7.08
C THR A 2 3.89 8.35 6.31
N ARG A 3 3.99 8.40 5.00
CA ARG A 3 3.38 7.40 4.14
C ARG A 3 4.36 6.30 3.83
N TYR A 4 3.81 5.09 3.73
CA TYR A 4 4.59 3.89 3.42
C TYR A 4 3.85 3.07 2.38
N LEU A 5 4.63 2.35 1.59
CA LEU A 5 4.11 1.35 0.67
C LEU A 5 4.36 -0.02 1.27
N ILE A 6 3.32 -0.82 1.35
CA ILE A 6 3.44 -2.23 1.68
C ILE A 6 3.39 -2.97 0.36
N GLU A 7 4.50 -3.54 -0.04
CA GLU A 7 4.66 -4.17 -1.35
C GLU A 7 4.39 -5.65 -1.23
N ILE A 8 3.45 -6.16 -2.04
CA ILE A 8 3.00 -7.55 -1.97
C ILE A 8 3.02 -8.16 -3.36
N TYR A 9 3.68 -9.31 -3.50
CA TYR A 9 3.59 -10.08 -4.72
C TYR A 9 2.14 -10.54 -4.90
N THR A 10 1.57 -10.28 -6.05
CA THR A 10 0.20 -10.66 -6.36
C THR A 10 0.16 -11.24 -7.77
N ALA A 11 0.00 -12.55 -7.86
CA ALA A 11 -0.03 -13.22 -9.15
C ALA A 11 -1.14 -12.66 -10.03
N ASN A 12 -0.82 -12.43 -11.30
CA ASN A 12 -1.78 -11.86 -12.25
C ASN A 12 -2.72 -12.96 -12.72
N ARG A 13 -3.72 -13.23 -11.90
CA ARG A 13 -4.75 -14.25 -12.15
C ARG A 13 -6.12 -13.65 -11.98
N GLY A 14 -7.15 -14.44 -12.29
CA GLY A 14 -8.52 -13.97 -12.20
C GLY A 14 -8.95 -13.53 -10.81
N ASP A 15 -8.30 -14.05 -9.74
CA ASP A 15 -8.62 -13.68 -8.36
C ASP A 15 -7.75 -12.54 -7.82
N ALA A 16 -6.87 -11.94 -8.63
CA ALA A 16 -5.91 -10.96 -8.14
C ALA A 16 -6.59 -9.77 -7.46
N VAL A 17 -7.59 -9.19 -8.10
CA VAL A 17 -8.28 -8.02 -7.55
C VAL A 17 -8.98 -8.36 -6.24
N SER A 18 -9.59 -9.55 -6.16
CA SER A 18 -10.24 -10.01 -4.93
C SER A 18 -9.23 -10.12 -3.80
N ARG A 19 -8.03 -10.63 -4.08
CA ARG A 19 -6.98 -10.77 -3.08
C ARG A 19 -6.51 -9.40 -2.60
N VAL A 20 -6.33 -8.46 -3.53
CA VAL A 20 -5.95 -7.09 -3.17
C VAL A 20 -7.00 -6.48 -2.26
N ARG A 21 -8.29 -6.66 -2.59
CA ARG A 21 -9.37 -6.11 -1.77
C ARG A 21 -9.41 -6.74 -0.38
N SER A 22 -9.16 -8.03 -0.31
CA SER A 22 -9.15 -8.73 0.99
C SER A 22 -8.04 -8.20 1.88
N ASP A 23 -6.84 -8.05 1.34
CA ASP A 23 -5.72 -7.50 2.11
C ASP A 23 -5.99 -6.05 2.49
N ALA A 24 -6.57 -5.26 1.58
CA ALA A 24 -6.91 -3.88 1.86
C ALA A 24 -7.88 -3.77 3.04
N ALA A 25 -8.92 -4.62 3.05
CA ALA A 25 -9.90 -4.61 4.12
C ALA A 25 -9.26 -4.97 5.46
N THR A 26 -8.37 -5.95 5.45
CA THR A 26 -7.67 -6.38 6.67
C THR A 26 -6.76 -5.27 7.18
N LEU A 27 -5.97 -4.66 6.29
CA LEU A 27 -5.06 -3.58 6.68
C LEU A 27 -5.82 -2.35 7.17
N ALA A 28 -6.98 -2.07 6.57
CA ALA A 28 -7.78 -0.91 6.95
C ALA A 28 -8.31 -1.02 8.38
N LEU A 29 -8.41 -2.23 8.91
CA LEU A 29 -8.87 -2.45 10.28
C LEU A 29 -7.72 -2.51 11.27
N SER A 30 -6.48 -2.44 10.80
CA SER A 30 -5.31 -2.59 11.68
C SER A 30 -5.07 -1.34 12.50
N PRO A 31 -4.96 -1.47 13.85
CA PRO A 31 -4.58 -0.32 14.67
C PRO A 31 -3.20 0.17 14.27
N GLY A 32 -3.01 1.47 14.31
CA GLY A 32 -1.72 2.06 13.98
C GLY A 32 -1.49 2.31 12.50
N LEU A 33 -2.42 1.86 11.65
CA LEU A 33 -2.35 2.16 10.21
C LEU A 33 -3.52 3.04 9.81
N HIS A 34 -3.21 4.05 8.99
CA HIS A 34 -4.25 4.79 8.29
C HIS A 34 -4.19 4.35 6.83
N TYR A 35 -5.14 3.54 6.42
CA TYR A 35 -5.13 2.96 5.08
C TYR A 35 -5.64 3.97 4.05
N LEU A 36 -4.92 4.14 2.95
CA LEU A 36 -5.30 5.11 1.92
C LEU A 36 -5.85 4.43 0.67
N ARG A 37 -5.06 3.57 0.04
CA ARG A 37 -5.47 2.93 -1.22
C ARG A 37 -4.54 1.82 -1.60
N ALA A 38 -4.94 1.04 -2.60
CA ALA A 38 -4.09 0.03 -3.21
C ALA A 38 -3.86 0.37 -4.67
N ILE A 39 -2.68 0.02 -5.17
CA ILE A 39 -2.32 0.13 -6.58
C ILE A 39 -1.81 -1.23 -7.00
N PHE A 40 -2.49 -1.87 -7.94
CA PHE A 40 -2.07 -3.16 -8.46
C PHE A 40 -1.48 -2.97 -9.85
N VAL A 41 -0.28 -3.51 -10.05
CA VAL A 41 0.42 -3.43 -11.34
C VAL A 41 0.49 -4.87 -11.88
N PRO A 42 -0.48 -5.28 -12.71
CA PRO A 42 -0.56 -6.67 -13.16
C PRO A 42 0.69 -7.14 -13.90
N ALA A 43 1.26 -6.30 -14.74
CA ALA A 43 2.44 -6.67 -15.52
C ALA A 43 3.62 -7.04 -14.63
N ASP A 44 3.71 -6.43 -13.44
CA ASP A 44 4.79 -6.68 -12.50
C ASP A 44 4.37 -7.65 -11.41
N GLU A 45 3.12 -8.10 -11.42
CA GLU A 45 2.54 -8.97 -10.41
C GLU A 45 2.81 -8.42 -9.00
N THR A 46 2.63 -7.12 -8.85
CA THR A 46 2.92 -6.43 -7.60
C THR A 46 1.77 -5.52 -7.22
N CYS A 47 1.41 -5.57 -5.95
CA CYS A 47 0.43 -4.66 -5.37
C CYS A 47 1.12 -3.78 -4.34
N PHE A 48 0.78 -2.50 -4.34
CA PHE A 48 1.26 -1.56 -3.34
C PHE A 48 0.07 -1.07 -2.54
N HIS A 49 0.07 -1.33 -1.23
CA HIS A 49 -0.91 -0.73 -0.33
C HIS A 49 -0.29 0.53 0.26
N VAL A 50 -0.96 1.65 0.07
CA VAL A 50 -0.47 2.94 0.57
C VAL A 50 -1.11 3.20 1.92
N VAL A 51 -0.28 3.35 2.94
CA VAL A 51 -0.75 3.58 4.31
C VAL A 51 0.04 4.71 4.95
N GLU A 52 -0.49 5.25 6.03
CA GLU A 52 0.26 6.15 6.91
C GLU A 52 0.50 5.46 8.23
N GLY A 53 1.68 5.68 8.79
CA GLY A 53 2.07 5.09 10.05
C GLY A 53 3.20 5.86 10.70
N ALA A 54 3.58 5.43 11.90
CA ALA A 54 4.59 6.13 12.68
C ALA A 54 6.01 5.84 12.17
N SER A 55 6.26 4.63 11.71
CA SER A 55 7.57 4.22 11.20
C SER A 55 7.41 2.99 10.33
N ALA A 56 8.44 2.70 9.52
CA ALA A 56 8.44 1.50 8.69
C ALA A 56 8.31 0.24 9.54
N ASP A 57 9.02 0.20 10.67
CA ASP A 57 8.97 -0.95 11.56
C ASP A 57 7.58 -1.17 12.14
N GLU A 58 6.89 -0.09 12.51
CA GLU A 58 5.54 -0.22 13.06
C GLU A 58 4.54 -0.63 11.99
N VAL A 59 4.71 -0.14 10.77
CA VAL A 59 3.86 -0.54 9.65
C VAL A 59 4.06 -2.03 9.36
N ALA A 60 5.31 -2.48 9.32
CA ALA A 60 5.62 -3.89 9.10
C ALA A 60 5.03 -4.77 10.20
N ALA A 61 5.16 -4.34 11.46
CA ALA A 61 4.61 -5.08 12.59
C ALA A 61 3.09 -5.17 12.49
N ALA A 62 2.42 -4.09 12.10
CA ALA A 62 0.98 -4.10 11.96
C ALA A 62 0.52 -5.05 10.86
N ALA A 63 1.25 -5.08 9.73
CA ALA A 63 0.93 -6.00 8.64
C ALA A 63 1.13 -7.45 9.07
N ASP A 64 2.21 -7.74 9.81
CA ASP A 64 2.47 -9.06 10.35
C ASP A 64 1.35 -9.49 11.30
N GLU A 65 0.91 -8.60 12.18
CA GLU A 65 -0.16 -8.88 13.13
C GLU A 65 -1.48 -9.14 12.40
N ALA A 66 -1.69 -8.45 11.30
CA ALA A 66 -2.88 -8.64 10.48
C ALA A 66 -2.78 -9.90 9.61
N ARG A 67 -1.64 -10.58 9.64
CA ARG A 67 -1.36 -11.79 8.86
C ARG A 67 -1.40 -11.53 7.36
N VAL A 68 -0.97 -10.36 6.98
CA VAL A 68 -0.82 -9.99 5.57
C VAL A 68 0.65 -10.18 5.21
N SER A 69 0.93 -11.14 4.33
CA SER A 69 2.30 -11.38 3.88
C SER A 69 2.72 -10.28 2.93
N PHE A 70 3.95 -9.81 3.07
CA PHE A 70 4.45 -8.74 2.21
C PHE A 70 5.93 -8.95 1.93
N GLU A 71 6.40 -8.32 0.84
CA GLU A 71 7.80 -8.39 0.44
C GLU A 71 8.63 -7.38 1.20
N ARG A 72 8.12 -6.17 1.30
CA ARG A 72 8.82 -5.10 2.03
C ARG A 72 7.89 -3.93 2.30
N VAL A 73 8.33 -3.08 3.23
CA VAL A 73 7.71 -1.79 3.52
C VAL A 73 8.72 -0.72 3.17
N ALA A 74 8.32 0.28 2.41
CA ALA A 74 9.20 1.36 2.00
C ALA A 74 8.52 2.70 2.22
N GLU A 75 9.29 3.68 2.67
CA GLU A 75 8.77 5.03 2.80
C GLU A 75 8.40 5.59 1.43
N ALA A 76 7.28 6.28 1.37
CA ALA A 76 6.80 6.89 0.14
C ALA A 76 6.67 8.39 0.35
N VAL A 77 7.21 9.16 -0.58
CA VAL A 77 7.10 10.61 -0.55
C VAL A 77 6.20 11.02 -1.69
N GLU A 78 5.10 11.68 -1.35
CA GLU A 78 4.19 12.15 -2.37
C GLU A 78 4.66 13.50 -2.88
N VAL A 79 4.79 13.62 -4.19
CA VAL A 79 5.23 14.86 -4.83
C VAL A 79 4.03 15.45 -5.55
N SER A 80 3.73 16.70 -5.21
CA SER A 80 2.62 17.39 -5.84
C SER A 80 2.89 17.52 -7.34
N ARG A 81 1.84 17.31 -8.12
CA ARG A 81 2.00 17.47 -9.56
C ARG A 81 2.27 18.94 -9.89
N PRO A 82 3.02 19.23 -10.97
CA PRO A 82 3.31 20.61 -11.35
C PRO A 82 2.04 21.39 -11.64
N ARG A 83 2.06 22.68 -11.32
CA ARG A 83 0.97 23.58 -11.67
C ARG A 83 1.02 23.84 -13.15
N HIS A 84 -0.11 23.90 -13.73
CA HIS A 84 -0.19 24.37 -15.09
C HIS A 84 -0.02 25.83 -15.10
N LYS A 85 0.60 26.38 -15.88
CA LYS A 85 0.67 27.69 -15.86
C LYS A 85 0.25 28.30 -16.89
N GLU A 86 -0.07 27.93 -16.62
CA GLU A 86 -0.43 27.99 -17.06
C GLU A 86 -0.83 27.86 -17.87
N GLU A 87 -1.01 27.42 -17.96
CA GLU A 87 -1.55 27.04 -18.64
C GLU A 87 -2.12 27.89 -19.12
N ARG A 88 -1.81 28.47 -19.11
CA ARG A 88 -2.33 29.24 -19.38
C ARG A 88 -2.24 29.66 -19.80
#